data_cbca2c5da59e85b18b50236d3760fc18
#
_entry.id   cbca2c5da59e85b18b50236d3760fc18
#
_cell.length_a   1.000
_cell.length_b   1.000
_cell.length_c   1.000
_cell.angle_alpha   90.00
_cell.angle_beta   90.00
_cell.angle_gamma   90.00
#
_symmetry.space_group_name_H-M   'P 1'
#
loop_
_entity.id
_entity.type
_entity.pdbx_description
1 polymer ?
#
loop_
_entity_poly.entity_id
_entity_poly.type
_entity_poly.pdbx_seq_one_letter_code
_entity_poly.pdbx_strand_id
1 'polypeptide(L)'
;ISRFQNQMRIIAGSAGSIPLKVPRSLTRPTADRVREAVFSVLSGVIPEARVLDLFAGSGSLGLEALSRGASEATFVDSYAPACAVISENLQKTRLSGGQVQRREVLSFLSTAPAGRYDLIFADPPYAQDEAGLTLLTSLLTLPALATALTTDGILVLESIATVPLPGSPLWELVREKNYGTTRVSYLKP
;
A
#
# COMPACT_ATOMS: atom_id res chain seq x y z
N ILE A 1 25.70 22.60 -10.13
CA ILE A 1 24.60 22.65 -9.13
C ILE A 1 23.74 21.42 -9.39
N SER A 2 23.93 20.39 -8.57
CA SER A 2 23.30 19.08 -8.68
C SER A 2 21.78 19.21 -8.50
N ARG A 3 21.00 18.89 -9.53
CA ARG A 3 19.58 18.61 -9.41
C ARG A 3 19.41 17.28 -8.69
N PHE A 4 19.37 17.27 -7.39
CA PHE A 4 18.77 16.17 -6.65
C PHE A 4 17.26 16.22 -6.92
N GLN A 5 16.86 15.61 -8.02
CA GLN A 5 15.46 15.20 -8.19
C GLN A 5 15.17 14.25 -7.02
N ASN A 6 14.08 14.51 -6.31
CA ASN A 6 13.56 13.68 -5.22
C ASN A 6 13.20 12.29 -5.78
N GLN A 7 14.23 11.44 -5.93
CA GLN A 7 14.07 10.10 -6.49
C GLN A 7 13.54 9.21 -5.38
N MET A 8 12.37 8.59 -5.61
CA MET A 8 11.80 7.60 -4.70
C MET A 8 12.84 6.52 -4.35
N ARG A 9 12.93 6.14 -3.09
CA ARG A 9 13.88 5.13 -2.58
C ARG A 9 13.28 4.34 -1.43
N ILE A 10 13.85 3.18 -1.14
CA ILE A 10 13.65 2.50 0.14
C ILE A 10 14.20 3.37 1.27
N ILE A 11 13.42 3.57 2.32
CA ILE A 11 13.81 4.46 3.43
C ILE A 11 14.74 3.75 4.41
N ALA A 12 14.38 2.52 4.83
CA ALA A 12 15.12 1.78 5.85
C ALA A 12 15.11 0.26 5.60
N GLY A 13 15.77 -0.48 6.48
CA GLY A 13 15.86 -1.94 6.43
C GLY A 13 17.02 -2.44 5.57
N SER A 14 16.95 -3.71 5.16
CA SER A 14 18.03 -4.42 4.46
C SER A 14 18.37 -3.84 3.08
N ALA A 15 17.40 -3.17 2.43
CA ALA A 15 17.54 -2.51 1.13
C ALA A 15 17.52 -0.97 1.23
N GLY A 16 17.76 -0.41 2.43
CA GLY A 16 17.69 1.03 2.68
C GLY A 16 18.54 1.85 1.70
N SER A 17 18.02 3.02 1.31
CA SER A 17 18.62 3.97 0.37
C SER A 17 18.67 3.53 -1.10
N ILE A 18 18.24 2.32 -1.47
CA ILE A 18 18.19 1.89 -2.86
C ILE A 18 17.10 2.69 -3.60
N PRO A 19 17.44 3.38 -4.71
CA PRO A 19 16.47 4.13 -5.48
C PRO A 19 15.54 3.20 -6.23
N LEU A 20 14.23 3.51 -6.18
CA LEU A 20 13.17 2.78 -6.88
C LEU A 20 12.85 3.42 -8.22
N LYS A 21 12.54 2.61 -9.21
CA LYS A 21 11.88 3.06 -10.43
C LYS A 21 10.42 3.39 -10.13
N VAL A 22 9.87 4.38 -10.83
CA VAL A 22 8.47 4.78 -10.75
C VAL A 22 7.88 4.73 -12.16
N PRO A 23 6.68 4.20 -12.36
CA PRO A 23 6.00 4.25 -13.65
C PRO A 23 5.83 5.69 -14.13
N ARG A 24 6.03 5.95 -15.42
CA ARG A 24 5.96 7.32 -16.00
C ARG A 24 4.61 8.01 -15.80
N SER A 25 3.54 7.26 -15.63
CA SER A 25 2.18 7.75 -15.42
C SER A 25 1.85 8.09 -13.96
N LEU A 26 2.69 7.70 -13.00
CA LEU A 26 2.49 8.01 -11.59
C LEU A 26 2.98 9.42 -11.29
N THR A 27 2.03 10.35 -11.16
CA THR A 27 2.30 11.78 -10.96
C THR A 27 2.57 12.17 -9.51
N ARG A 28 2.25 11.31 -8.53
CA ARG A 28 2.51 11.55 -7.10
C ARG A 28 2.84 10.23 -6.39
N PRO A 29 4.12 9.92 -6.22
CA PRO A 29 4.49 8.91 -5.23
C PRO A 29 4.17 9.44 -3.83
N THR A 30 3.68 8.57 -2.95
CA THR A 30 3.59 8.88 -1.52
C THR A 30 4.90 9.48 -1.06
N ALA A 31 4.88 10.70 -0.53
CA ALA A 31 6.09 11.40 -0.16
C ALA A 31 6.89 10.57 0.85
N ASP A 32 8.20 10.49 0.71
CA ASP A 32 9.09 9.74 1.62
C ASP A 32 8.76 9.98 3.09
N ARG A 33 8.42 11.25 3.44
CA ARG A 33 8.03 11.64 4.80
C ARG A 33 6.74 10.96 5.28
N VAL A 34 5.73 10.81 4.41
CA VAL A 34 4.47 10.13 4.78
C VAL A 34 4.76 8.65 4.97
N ARG A 35 5.49 8.04 4.05
CA ARG A 35 5.88 6.64 4.12
C ARG A 35 6.70 6.35 5.38
N GLU A 36 7.70 7.20 5.70
CA GLU A 36 8.47 7.10 6.95
C GLU A 36 7.57 7.12 8.19
N ALA A 37 6.62 8.04 8.24
CA ALA A 37 5.69 8.15 9.36
C ALA A 37 4.77 6.93 9.47
N VAL A 38 4.26 6.39 8.34
CA VAL A 38 3.47 5.16 8.30
C VAL A 38 4.27 3.99 8.87
N PHE A 39 5.48 3.78 8.39
CA PHE A 39 6.33 2.67 8.82
C PHE A 39 6.86 2.81 10.25
N SER A 40 6.96 4.03 10.77
CA SER A 40 7.25 4.27 12.19
C SER A 40 6.11 3.76 13.09
N VAL A 41 4.86 4.00 12.69
CA VAL A 41 3.67 3.49 13.42
C VAL A 41 3.61 1.95 13.37
N LEU A 42 3.97 1.36 12.24
CA LEU A 42 3.87 -0.08 11.99
C LEU A 42 5.10 -0.88 12.43
N SER A 43 6.08 -0.27 13.07
CA SER A 43 7.39 -0.89 13.37
C SER A 43 7.29 -2.22 14.13
N GLY A 44 6.28 -2.38 15.00
CA GLY A 44 6.03 -3.61 15.74
C GLY A 44 5.20 -4.66 15.00
N VAL A 45 4.61 -4.31 13.85
CA VAL A 45 3.73 -5.20 13.07
C VAL A 45 4.47 -5.81 11.87
N ILE A 46 5.45 -5.10 11.32
CA ILE A 46 6.11 -5.45 10.06
C ILE A 46 6.97 -6.73 10.13
N PRO A 47 7.80 -6.97 11.19
CA PRO A 47 8.62 -8.17 11.22
C PRO A 47 7.79 -9.44 11.05
N GLU A 48 8.19 -10.29 10.10
CA GLU A 48 7.52 -11.56 9.73
C GLU A 48 6.10 -11.41 9.15
N ALA A 49 5.59 -10.18 8.97
CA ALA A 49 4.26 -9.95 8.46
C ALA A 49 4.09 -10.42 7.01
N ARG A 50 2.89 -10.92 6.71
CA ARG A 50 2.40 -11.18 5.35
C ARG A 50 1.66 -9.94 4.88
N VAL A 51 2.21 -9.28 3.88
CA VAL A 51 1.75 -7.97 3.40
C VAL A 51 1.00 -8.10 2.09
N LEU A 52 -0.07 -7.32 1.94
CA LEU A 52 -0.77 -7.09 0.68
C LEU A 52 -0.70 -5.60 0.33
N ASP A 53 -0.17 -5.29 -0.84
CA ASP A 53 -0.05 -3.93 -1.37
C ASP A 53 -1.02 -3.78 -2.55
N LEU A 54 -2.17 -3.14 -2.27
CA LEU A 54 -3.25 -2.91 -3.24
C LEU A 54 -3.04 -1.56 -3.94
N PHE A 55 -3.29 -1.52 -5.25
CA PHE A 55 -2.95 -0.36 -6.11
C PHE A 55 -1.46 -0.05 -6.04
N ALA A 56 -0.64 -1.08 -6.12
CA ALA A 56 0.77 -1.06 -5.70
C ALA A 56 1.67 -0.08 -6.47
N GLY A 57 1.31 0.34 -7.68
CA GLY A 57 2.01 1.35 -8.46
C GLY A 57 3.50 1.05 -8.66
N SER A 58 4.38 1.71 -7.93
CA SER A 58 5.82 1.42 -7.93
C SER A 58 6.23 0.28 -6.99
N GLY A 59 5.30 -0.21 -6.16
CA GLY A 59 5.56 -1.19 -5.11
C GLY A 59 6.24 -0.61 -3.87
N SER A 60 6.25 0.70 -3.70
CA SER A 60 7.06 1.36 -2.66
C SER A 60 6.67 0.97 -1.24
N LEU A 61 5.41 0.68 -0.96
CA LEU A 61 4.93 0.27 0.36
C LEU A 61 5.29 -1.18 0.66
N GLY A 62 4.96 -2.10 -0.24
CA GLY A 62 5.32 -3.51 -0.06
C GLY A 62 6.83 -3.76 -0.07
N LEU A 63 7.60 -3.05 -0.90
CA LEU A 63 9.07 -3.13 -0.91
C LEU A 63 9.69 -2.59 0.37
N GLU A 64 9.17 -1.49 0.91
CA GLU A 64 9.60 -0.96 2.20
C GLU A 64 9.31 -1.96 3.32
N ALA A 65 8.13 -2.62 3.30
CA ALA A 65 7.77 -3.65 4.26
C ALA A 65 8.73 -4.85 4.21
N LEU A 66 9.03 -5.38 3.00
CA LEU A 66 10.02 -6.44 2.82
C LEU A 66 11.41 -6.03 3.32
N SER A 67 11.84 -4.80 3.02
CA SER A 67 13.13 -4.27 3.48
C SER A 67 13.22 -4.20 5.00
N ARG A 68 12.09 -4.01 5.68
CA ARG A 68 11.99 -3.94 7.15
C ARG A 68 11.68 -5.27 7.82
N GLY A 69 11.70 -6.37 7.07
CA GLY A 69 11.60 -7.73 7.61
C GLY A 69 10.22 -8.38 7.49
N ALA A 70 9.31 -7.88 6.65
CA ALA A 70 8.13 -8.64 6.29
C ALA A 70 8.54 -9.95 5.59
N SER A 71 7.85 -11.05 5.89
CA SER A 71 8.17 -12.37 5.33
C SER A 71 7.79 -12.46 3.86
N GLU A 72 6.71 -11.81 3.48
CA GLU A 72 6.21 -11.78 2.10
C GLU A 72 5.39 -10.52 1.81
N ALA A 73 5.36 -10.12 0.53
CA ALA A 73 4.51 -9.06 0.05
C ALA A 73 3.88 -9.44 -1.30
N THR A 74 2.55 -9.41 -1.35
CA THR A 74 1.78 -9.55 -2.59
C THR A 74 1.42 -8.16 -3.12
N PHE A 75 1.89 -7.84 -4.32
CA PHE A 75 1.63 -6.58 -4.99
C PHE A 75 0.50 -6.77 -6.01
N VAL A 76 -0.57 -6.01 -5.90
CA VAL A 76 -1.71 -6.08 -6.83
C VAL A 76 -1.89 -4.76 -7.55
N ASP A 77 -1.82 -4.80 -8.86
CA ASP A 77 -2.07 -3.64 -9.73
C ASP A 77 -2.64 -4.14 -11.08
N SER A 78 -3.57 -3.40 -11.66
CA SER A 78 -4.13 -3.73 -12.98
C SER A 78 -3.25 -3.22 -14.14
N TYR A 79 -2.41 -2.20 -13.88
CA TYR A 79 -1.60 -1.53 -14.88
C TYR A 79 -0.30 -2.30 -15.16
N ALA A 80 -0.19 -2.88 -16.37
CA ALA A 80 0.95 -3.70 -16.76
C ALA A 80 2.34 -3.02 -16.56
N PRO A 81 2.53 -1.73 -16.89
CA PRO A 81 3.79 -1.04 -16.63
C PRO A 81 4.13 -0.91 -15.14
N ALA A 82 3.12 -0.78 -14.25
CA ALA A 82 3.34 -0.81 -12.81
C ALA A 82 3.88 -2.17 -12.37
N CYS A 83 3.23 -3.25 -12.77
CA CYS A 83 3.69 -4.61 -12.48
C CYS A 83 5.13 -4.88 -12.97
N ALA A 84 5.47 -4.40 -14.16
CA ALA A 84 6.83 -4.52 -14.69
C ALA A 84 7.84 -3.75 -13.82
N VAL A 85 7.50 -2.52 -13.42
CA VAL A 85 8.35 -1.70 -12.53
C VAL A 85 8.52 -2.34 -11.17
N ILE A 86 7.48 -2.91 -10.57
CA ILE A 86 7.59 -3.63 -9.29
C ILE A 86 8.56 -4.81 -9.43
N SER A 87 8.44 -5.60 -10.49
CA SER A 87 9.33 -6.74 -10.75
C SER A 87 10.80 -6.29 -10.91
N GLU A 88 11.05 -5.20 -11.61
CA GLU A 88 12.39 -4.61 -11.74
C GLU A 88 12.92 -4.10 -10.40
N ASN A 89 12.07 -3.48 -9.59
CA ASN A 89 12.44 -3.00 -8.26
C ASN A 89 12.77 -4.17 -7.31
N LEU A 90 12.00 -5.26 -7.33
CA LEU A 90 12.31 -6.49 -6.58
C LEU A 90 13.69 -7.05 -6.95
N GLN A 91 13.98 -7.16 -8.24
CA GLN A 91 15.30 -7.61 -8.72
C GLN A 91 16.42 -6.67 -8.27
N LYS A 92 16.22 -5.37 -8.41
CA LYS A 92 17.22 -4.35 -8.05
C LYS A 92 17.52 -4.32 -6.56
N THR A 93 16.50 -4.46 -5.72
CA THR A 93 16.63 -4.46 -4.26
C THR A 93 17.08 -5.80 -3.70
N ARG A 94 17.01 -6.88 -4.50
CA ARG A 94 17.29 -8.27 -4.09
C ARG A 94 16.44 -8.74 -2.91
N LEU A 95 15.26 -8.13 -2.72
CA LEU A 95 14.33 -8.55 -1.70
C LEU A 95 13.62 -9.83 -2.13
N SER A 96 13.60 -10.81 -1.23
CA SER A 96 12.84 -12.06 -1.39
C SER A 96 11.41 -11.91 -0.88
N GLY A 97 10.54 -12.87 -1.21
CA GLY A 97 9.15 -12.90 -0.71
C GLY A 97 8.16 -12.01 -1.47
N GLY A 98 8.59 -11.28 -2.50
CA GLY A 98 7.71 -10.46 -3.32
C GLY A 98 6.98 -11.26 -4.41
N GLN A 99 5.66 -11.08 -4.53
CA GLN A 99 4.83 -11.68 -5.59
C GLN A 99 4.00 -10.60 -6.29
N VAL A 100 4.08 -10.50 -7.61
CA VAL A 100 3.36 -9.50 -8.39
C VAL A 100 2.15 -10.14 -9.07
N GLN A 101 0.97 -9.57 -8.85
CA GLN A 101 -0.32 -10.00 -9.40
C GLN A 101 -0.89 -8.89 -10.27
N ARG A 102 -0.87 -9.09 -11.59
CA ARG A 102 -1.54 -8.18 -12.52
C ARG A 102 -3.03 -8.49 -12.55
N ARG A 103 -3.77 -7.85 -11.65
CA ARG A 103 -5.23 -8.02 -11.53
C ARG A 103 -5.89 -6.72 -11.10
N GLU A 104 -7.16 -6.59 -11.40
CA GLU A 104 -8.02 -5.56 -10.82
C GLU A 104 -8.23 -5.89 -9.33
N VAL A 105 -8.18 -4.87 -8.46
CA VAL A 105 -8.12 -5.06 -6.99
C VAL A 105 -9.35 -5.74 -6.42
N LEU A 106 -10.57 -5.30 -6.80
CA LEU A 106 -11.80 -5.91 -6.28
C LEU A 106 -11.93 -7.37 -6.75
N SER A 107 -11.53 -7.65 -8.01
CA SER A 107 -11.47 -9.00 -8.54
C SER A 107 -10.44 -9.89 -7.84
N PHE A 108 -9.30 -9.35 -7.46
CA PHE A 108 -8.31 -10.08 -6.65
C PHE A 108 -8.88 -10.42 -5.27
N LEU A 109 -9.45 -9.42 -4.59
CA LEU A 109 -10.00 -9.58 -3.25
C LEU A 109 -11.13 -10.61 -3.19
N SER A 110 -11.97 -10.71 -4.23
CA SER A 110 -13.05 -11.70 -4.28
C SER A 110 -12.57 -13.16 -4.22
N THR A 111 -11.29 -13.39 -4.47
CA THR A 111 -10.66 -14.73 -4.43
C THR A 111 -9.53 -14.83 -3.41
N ALA A 112 -9.28 -13.77 -2.65
CA ALA A 112 -8.24 -13.76 -1.62
C ALA A 112 -8.61 -14.71 -0.47
N PRO A 113 -7.65 -15.51 0.03
CA PRO A 113 -7.91 -16.38 1.16
C PRO A 113 -8.20 -15.57 2.45
N ALA A 114 -9.13 -16.05 3.26
CA ALA A 114 -9.41 -15.47 4.57
C ALA A 114 -8.21 -15.63 5.53
N GLY A 115 -7.98 -14.61 6.37
CA GLY A 115 -6.91 -14.62 7.38
C GLY A 115 -5.49 -14.74 6.79
N ARG A 116 -5.32 -14.31 5.55
CA ARG A 116 -4.06 -14.48 4.82
C ARG A 116 -3.02 -13.41 5.13
N TYR A 117 -3.46 -12.19 5.42
CA TYR A 117 -2.59 -11.03 5.54
C TYR A 117 -2.63 -10.42 6.93
N ASP A 118 -1.47 -10.03 7.42
CA ASP A 118 -1.30 -9.34 8.70
C ASP A 118 -1.36 -7.82 8.50
N LEU A 119 -1.02 -7.36 7.29
CA LEU A 119 -1.01 -5.95 6.92
C LEU A 119 -1.47 -5.78 5.46
N ILE A 120 -2.44 -4.91 5.24
CA ILE A 120 -2.88 -4.51 3.91
C ILE A 120 -2.64 -3.01 3.74
N PHE A 121 -1.93 -2.62 2.70
CA PHE A 121 -1.86 -1.25 2.22
C PHE A 121 -2.86 -1.05 1.09
N ALA A 122 -3.55 0.07 1.08
CA ALA A 122 -4.41 0.50 0.00
C ALA A 122 -4.20 1.99 -0.28
N ASP A 123 -3.66 2.31 -1.45
CA ASP A 123 -3.50 3.66 -1.98
C ASP A 123 -4.26 3.77 -3.31
N PRO A 124 -5.62 3.78 -3.27
CA PRO A 124 -6.42 3.83 -4.48
C PRO A 124 -6.17 5.13 -5.23
N PRO A 125 -6.30 5.13 -6.58
CA PRO A 125 -6.13 6.34 -7.36
C PRO A 125 -7.09 7.44 -6.85
N TYR A 126 -6.51 8.59 -6.51
CA TYR A 126 -7.27 9.71 -5.98
C TYR A 126 -8.18 10.29 -7.06
N ALA A 127 -9.44 9.99 -6.98
CA ALA A 127 -10.43 10.71 -7.70
C ALA A 127 -11.23 11.58 -6.72
N GLN A 128 -11.23 12.86 -6.94
CA GLN A 128 -12.14 13.82 -6.28
C GLN A 128 -13.52 13.75 -6.93
N ASP A 129 -13.68 12.90 -7.91
CA ASP A 129 -14.89 12.68 -8.68
C ASP A 129 -15.72 11.50 -8.10
N GLU A 130 -16.92 11.35 -8.64
CA GLU A 130 -17.87 10.32 -8.24
C GLU A 130 -17.28 8.89 -8.41
N ALA A 131 -16.44 8.68 -9.42
CA ALA A 131 -15.84 7.38 -9.68
C ALA A 131 -14.86 6.96 -8.56
N GLY A 132 -14.05 7.87 -8.04
CA GLY A 132 -13.15 7.59 -6.94
C GLY A 132 -13.85 7.38 -5.61
N LEU A 133 -14.92 8.13 -5.34
CA LEU A 133 -15.77 7.90 -4.18
C LEU A 133 -16.45 6.53 -4.26
N THR A 134 -16.91 6.13 -5.43
CA THR A 134 -17.50 4.82 -5.68
C THR A 134 -16.50 3.70 -5.45
N LEU A 135 -15.27 3.83 -5.94
CA LEU A 135 -14.21 2.86 -5.71
C LEU A 135 -13.87 2.72 -4.23
N LEU A 136 -13.69 3.84 -3.52
CA LEU A 136 -13.40 3.84 -2.09
C LEU A 136 -14.53 3.20 -1.27
N THR A 137 -15.78 3.51 -1.61
CA THR A 137 -16.96 2.92 -0.98
C THR A 137 -17.01 1.41 -1.26
N SER A 138 -16.83 1.00 -2.52
CA SER A 138 -16.81 -0.41 -2.90
C SER A 138 -15.72 -1.19 -2.17
N LEU A 139 -14.55 -0.58 -2.01
CA LEU A 139 -13.42 -1.19 -1.30
C LEU A 139 -13.75 -1.39 0.19
N LEU A 140 -14.23 -0.34 0.88
CA LEU A 140 -14.48 -0.40 2.33
C LEU A 140 -15.74 -1.18 2.70
N THR A 141 -16.68 -1.37 1.78
CA THR A 141 -17.87 -2.19 2.01
C THR A 141 -17.73 -3.63 1.54
N LEU A 142 -16.59 -4.00 0.93
CA LEU A 142 -16.32 -5.35 0.45
C LEU A 142 -15.93 -6.26 1.63
N PRO A 143 -16.75 -7.25 2.03
CA PRO A 143 -16.41 -8.14 3.14
C PRO A 143 -15.11 -8.92 2.92
N ALA A 144 -14.78 -9.25 1.66
CA ALA A 144 -13.58 -9.97 1.31
C ALA A 144 -12.29 -9.22 1.70
N LEU A 145 -12.29 -7.87 1.72
CA LEU A 145 -11.15 -7.10 2.19
C LEU A 145 -10.94 -7.29 3.70
N ALA A 146 -12.00 -7.18 4.49
CA ALA A 146 -11.92 -7.38 5.94
C ALA A 146 -11.54 -8.82 6.29
N THR A 147 -12.15 -9.81 5.62
CA THR A 147 -11.86 -11.23 5.88
C THR A 147 -10.47 -11.66 5.40
N ALA A 148 -9.85 -10.98 4.45
CA ALA A 148 -8.47 -11.26 4.02
C ALA A 148 -7.44 -10.96 5.11
N LEU A 149 -7.75 -10.06 6.05
CA LEU A 149 -6.93 -9.79 7.23
C LEU A 149 -7.03 -10.90 8.28
N THR A 150 -5.95 -11.09 9.03
CA THR A 150 -5.99 -11.83 10.29
C THR A 150 -6.79 -11.06 11.34
N THR A 151 -7.14 -11.71 12.43
CA THR A 151 -7.90 -11.09 13.56
C THR A 151 -7.23 -9.81 14.08
N ASP A 152 -5.90 -9.80 14.15
CA ASP A 152 -5.12 -8.62 14.60
C ASP A 152 -4.59 -7.79 13.45
N GLY A 153 -4.97 -8.11 12.21
CA GLY A 153 -4.49 -7.48 11.01
C GLY A 153 -4.93 -6.02 10.90
N ILE A 154 -4.16 -5.26 10.12
CA ILE A 154 -4.38 -3.81 9.94
C ILE A 154 -4.48 -3.49 8.46
N LEU A 155 -5.52 -2.74 8.08
CA LEU A 155 -5.60 -2.03 6.81
C LEU A 155 -5.07 -0.60 6.99
N VAL A 156 -4.07 -0.22 6.21
CA VAL A 156 -3.58 1.14 6.10
C VAL A 156 -4.10 1.73 4.79
N LEU A 157 -5.01 2.65 4.91
CA LEU A 157 -5.68 3.30 3.78
C LEU A 157 -5.18 4.72 3.61
N GLU A 158 -4.68 5.03 2.42
CA GLU A 158 -4.38 6.40 2.01
C GLU A 158 -5.57 6.99 1.25
N SER A 159 -5.94 8.22 1.58
CA SER A 159 -7.07 8.93 0.95
C SER A 159 -6.86 10.45 1.00
N ILE A 160 -7.72 11.20 0.30
CA ILE A 160 -7.71 12.66 0.36
C ILE A 160 -8.29 13.13 1.69
N ALA A 161 -7.57 14.02 2.39
CA ALA A 161 -7.95 14.49 3.71
C ALA A 161 -9.31 15.24 3.74
N THR A 162 -9.67 15.90 2.65
CA THR A 162 -10.92 16.69 2.53
C THR A 162 -12.13 15.83 2.17
N VAL A 163 -11.93 14.55 1.77
CA VAL A 163 -13.02 13.65 1.40
C VAL A 163 -13.36 12.77 2.60
N PRO A 164 -14.62 12.79 3.11
CA PRO A 164 -15.01 11.90 4.20
C PRO A 164 -14.81 10.43 3.83
N LEU A 165 -14.36 9.61 4.79
CA LEU A 165 -14.36 8.17 4.59
C LEU A 165 -15.79 7.65 4.58
N PRO A 166 -16.15 6.77 3.64
CA PRO A 166 -17.42 6.07 3.69
C PRO A 166 -17.55 5.29 5.00
N GLY A 167 -18.67 5.45 5.69
CA GLY A 167 -18.96 4.63 6.86
C GLY A 167 -19.15 3.17 6.45
N SER A 168 -18.56 2.24 7.20
CA SER A 168 -18.77 0.81 7.01
C SER A 168 -18.71 0.10 8.36
N PRO A 169 -19.67 -0.77 8.67
CA PRO A 169 -19.67 -1.55 9.91
C PRO A 169 -18.57 -2.62 9.94
N LEU A 170 -17.85 -2.79 8.84
CA LEU A 170 -16.76 -3.77 8.74
C LEU A 170 -15.45 -3.26 9.38
N TRP A 171 -15.36 -1.97 9.72
CA TRP A 171 -14.10 -1.36 10.12
C TRP A 171 -14.20 -0.56 11.39
N GLU A 172 -13.28 -0.79 12.29
CA GLU A 172 -12.96 0.08 13.41
C GLU A 172 -11.80 0.99 13.04
N LEU A 173 -11.98 2.31 13.16
CA LEU A 173 -10.91 3.29 12.96
C LEU A 173 -10.03 3.35 14.22
N VAL A 174 -8.83 2.76 14.13
CA VAL A 174 -7.88 2.73 15.26
C VAL A 174 -7.07 4.02 15.35
N ARG A 175 -6.70 4.58 14.20
CA ARG A 175 -5.87 5.79 14.12
C ARG A 175 -6.07 6.50 12.79
N GLU A 176 -5.98 7.81 12.82
CA GLU A 176 -5.98 8.64 11.61
C GLU A 176 -4.98 9.77 11.74
N LYS A 177 -4.32 10.14 10.65
CA LYS A 177 -3.44 11.30 10.59
C LYS A 177 -3.41 11.93 9.21
N ASN A 178 -3.48 13.26 9.18
CA ASN A 178 -3.37 14.04 7.95
C ASN A 178 -1.93 14.52 7.72
N TYR A 179 -1.49 14.42 6.47
CA TYR A 179 -0.21 14.91 5.97
C TYR A 179 -0.46 15.79 4.75
N GLY A 180 -0.70 17.07 4.99
CA GLY A 180 -1.14 17.99 3.94
C GLY A 180 -2.51 17.58 3.38
N THR A 181 -2.56 17.26 2.09
CA THR A 181 -3.78 16.79 1.41
C THR A 181 -4.03 15.29 1.52
N THR A 182 -3.09 14.54 2.09
CA THR A 182 -3.18 13.09 2.27
C THR A 182 -3.64 12.76 3.67
N ARG A 183 -4.62 11.86 3.78
CA ARG A 183 -5.02 11.23 5.02
C ARG A 183 -4.59 9.77 5.02
N VAL A 184 -4.00 9.32 6.13
CA VAL A 184 -3.68 7.92 6.39
C VAL A 184 -4.54 7.43 7.54
N SER A 185 -5.36 6.42 7.27
CA SER A 185 -6.25 5.78 8.23
C SER A 185 -5.82 4.34 8.48
N TYR A 186 -5.77 3.96 9.75
CA TYR A 186 -5.46 2.61 10.21
C TYR A 186 -6.75 1.98 10.70
N LEU A 187 -7.17 0.90 10.05
CA LEU A 187 -8.46 0.27 10.26
C LEU A 187 -8.27 -1.20 10.66
N LYS A 188 -9.11 -1.69 11.57
CA LYS A 188 -9.21 -3.12 11.92
C LYS A 188 -10.57 -3.67 11.52
N PRO A 189 -10.66 -4.96 11.14
CA PRO A 189 -11.93 -5.62 10.88
C PRO A 189 -12.75 -5.84 12.16
#